data_12ebbb5b28b679a353bf5fdc6d199a11
#
_entry.id   12ebbb5b28b679a353bf5fdc6d199a11
#
_cell.length_a   1.000
_cell.length_b   1.000
_cell.length_c   1.000
_cell.angle_alpha   90.00
_cell.angle_beta   90.00
_cell.angle_gamma   90.00
#
_symmetry.space_group_name_H-M   'P 1'
#
loop_
_entity.id
_entity.type
_entity.pdbx_description
1 polymer ?
#
loop_
_entity_poly.entity_id
_entity_poly.type
_entity_poly.pdbx_seq_one_letter_code
_entity_poly.pdbx_strand_id
1 'polypeptide(L)'
;MSAAVIGLTLFAAALHATWNAALRSGVDRLWFVTVMSFATTLAAIPFALLLPLPATQSWMYLGTSAVLQVLYSIFLAHAYRYGELGQVYPIVRGSVPLMVTSGGFVLAGQRVSGPALFGVTLICLGIMSLALGRTRAGAKSVALALATALFVACYVTADGIGVRFAGNAQSYAAWIFLIYGALLPLAFLLLRGGITVDPRTPETLKAMAGGFISFLSYGAITAALALGKVGPISALRETSIVFSALLARMLLGEALTRRRILVCIAVTLGAVCIGYAS
;
A
#
# COMPACT_ATOMS: atom_id res chain seq x y z
N MET A 1 -19.31 6.10 5.27
CA MET A 1 -18.68 5.99 3.89
C MET A 1 -19.75 5.52 2.91
N SER A 2 -19.77 6.03 1.68
CA SER A 2 -20.71 5.49 0.67
C SER A 2 -20.38 4.04 0.31
N ALA A 3 -21.38 3.27 -0.12
CA ALA A 3 -21.17 1.89 -0.57
C ALA A 3 -20.13 1.79 -1.69
N ALA A 4 -20.07 2.80 -2.58
CA ALA A 4 -19.08 2.88 -3.64
C ALA A 4 -17.64 2.98 -3.10
N VAL A 5 -17.39 3.83 -2.09
CA VAL A 5 -16.07 3.97 -1.45
C VAL A 5 -15.66 2.67 -0.76
N ILE A 6 -16.57 2.02 -0.06
CA ILE A 6 -16.31 0.72 0.59
C ILE A 6 -15.99 -0.32 -0.48
N GLY A 7 -16.80 -0.44 -1.53
CA GLY A 7 -16.59 -1.39 -2.62
C GLY A 7 -15.25 -1.20 -3.33
N LEU A 8 -14.91 0.05 -3.71
CA LEU A 8 -13.61 0.38 -4.32
C LEU A 8 -12.44 0.02 -3.41
N THR A 9 -12.55 0.30 -2.12
CA THR A 9 -11.47 0.03 -1.16
C THR A 9 -11.28 -1.48 -0.93
N LEU A 10 -12.37 -2.25 -0.80
CA LEU A 10 -12.30 -3.71 -0.66
C LEU A 10 -11.79 -4.38 -1.94
N PHE A 11 -12.20 -3.91 -3.12
CA PHE A 11 -11.67 -4.36 -4.40
C PHE A 11 -10.16 -4.08 -4.50
N ALA A 12 -9.74 -2.86 -4.18
CA ALA A 12 -8.33 -2.50 -4.11
C ALA A 12 -7.55 -3.39 -3.11
N ALA A 13 -8.15 -3.72 -1.95
CA ALA A 13 -7.54 -4.58 -0.94
C ALA A 13 -7.36 -6.02 -1.45
N ALA A 14 -8.33 -6.57 -2.18
CA ALA A 14 -8.23 -7.90 -2.79
C ALA A 14 -7.12 -7.96 -3.85
N LEU A 15 -7.08 -6.99 -4.77
CA LEU A 15 -5.99 -6.86 -5.76
C LEU A 15 -4.63 -6.65 -5.08
N HIS A 16 -4.59 -5.86 -4.01
CA HIS A 16 -3.38 -5.65 -3.21
C HIS A 16 -2.88 -6.95 -2.57
N ALA A 17 -3.76 -7.79 -2.07
CA ALA A 17 -3.40 -9.12 -1.54
C ALA A 17 -2.81 -10.01 -2.63
N THR A 18 -3.37 -9.98 -3.83
CA THR A 18 -2.96 -10.82 -4.96
C THR A 18 -1.53 -10.49 -5.41
N TRP A 19 -1.21 -9.23 -5.72
CA TRP A 19 0.15 -8.90 -6.16
C TRP A 19 1.19 -9.02 -5.03
N ASN A 20 0.81 -8.78 -3.76
CA ASN A 20 1.69 -9.04 -2.62
C ASN A 20 2.01 -10.53 -2.43
N ALA A 21 1.08 -11.42 -2.78
CA ALA A 21 1.37 -12.87 -2.77
C ALA A 21 2.47 -13.22 -3.79
N ALA A 22 2.44 -12.60 -4.98
CA ALA A 22 3.50 -12.77 -5.97
C ALA A 22 4.86 -12.23 -5.48
N LEU A 23 4.89 -11.06 -4.80
CA LEU A 23 6.10 -10.48 -4.24
C LEU A 23 6.76 -11.36 -3.16
N ARG A 24 5.99 -12.15 -2.41
CA ARG A 24 6.53 -13.03 -1.36
C ARG A 24 7.42 -14.13 -1.90
N SER A 25 7.23 -14.57 -3.13
CA SER A 25 8.02 -15.63 -3.76
C SER A 25 9.36 -15.16 -4.34
N GLY A 26 9.61 -13.85 -4.42
CA GLY A 26 10.83 -13.28 -4.99
C GLY A 26 11.97 -13.17 -3.97
N VAL A 27 13.20 -13.49 -4.39
CA VAL A 27 14.42 -13.43 -3.56
C VAL A 27 14.88 -11.97 -3.38
N ASP A 28 14.91 -11.18 -4.44
CA ASP A 28 15.27 -9.75 -4.42
C ASP A 28 14.03 -8.87 -4.59
N ARG A 29 13.56 -8.33 -3.46
CA ARG A 29 12.34 -7.50 -3.42
C ARG A 29 12.50 -6.16 -4.13
N LEU A 30 13.68 -5.54 -4.03
CA LEU A 30 13.91 -4.26 -4.69
C LEU A 30 13.91 -4.44 -6.21
N TRP A 31 14.54 -5.49 -6.70
CA TRP A 31 14.47 -5.87 -8.11
C TRP A 31 13.02 -6.14 -8.54
N PHE A 32 12.29 -6.93 -7.76
CA PHE A 32 10.91 -7.29 -8.10
C PHE A 32 10.00 -6.06 -8.22
N VAL A 33 10.03 -5.13 -7.25
CA VAL A 33 9.21 -3.91 -7.33
C VAL A 33 9.68 -2.97 -8.44
N THR A 34 10.97 -2.99 -8.79
CA THR A 34 11.49 -2.22 -9.92
C THR A 34 10.97 -2.78 -11.26
N VAL A 35 10.97 -4.10 -11.42
CA VAL A 35 10.37 -4.74 -12.62
C VAL A 35 8.85 -4.52 -12.65
N MET A 36 8.16 -4.61 -11.51
CA MET A 36 6.75 -4.24 -11.40
C MET A 36 6.50 -2.80 -11.87
N SER A 37 7.41 -1.86 -11.57
CA SER A 37 7.24 -0.46 -11.96
C SER A 37 7.23 -0.26 -13.48
N PHE A 38 7.94 -1.08 -14.25
CA PHE A 38 7.84 -1.06 -15.72
C PHE A 38 6.42 -1.42 -16.19
N ALA A 39 5.79 -2.43 -15.60
CA ALA A 39 4.44 -2.82 -15.96
C ALA A 39 3.39 -1.78 -15.53
N THR A 40 3.55 -1.17 -14.33
CA THR A 40 2.65 -0.09 -13.90
C THR A 40 2.79 1.12 -14.81
N THR A 41 4.01 1.48 -15.22
CA THR A 41 4.27 2.57 -16.17
C THR A 41 3.63 2.28 -17.53
N LEU A 42 3.85 1.08 -18.07
CA LEU A 42 3.24 0.66 -19.33
C LEU A 42 1.71 0.72 -19.29
N ALA A 43 1.09 0.25 -18.19
CA ALA A 43 -0.34 0.32 -17.99
C ALA A 43 -0.84 1.78 -17.84
N ALA A 44 -0.02 2.67 -17.28
CA ALA A 44 -0.38 4.07 -17.05
C ALA A 44 -0.35 4.93 -18.33
N ILE A 45 0.50 4.59 -19.31
CA ILE A 45 0.68 5.38 -20.55
C ILE A 45 -0.66 5.67 -21.27
N PRO A 46 -1.53 4.69 -21.56
CA PRO A 46 -2.79 4.96 -22.24
C PRO A 46 -3.69 5.94 -21.48
N PHE A 47 -3.73 5.81 -20.15
CA PHE A 47 -4.52 6.71 -19.30
C PHE A 47 -3.94 8.13 -19.27
N ALA A 48 -2.63 8.26 -19.22
CA ALA A 48 -1.96 9.56 -19.25
C ALA A 48 -2.13 10.29 -20.60
N LEU A 49 -2.25 9.54 -21.70
CA LEU A 49 -2.44 10.09 -23.04
C LEU A 49 -3.91 10.44 -23.35
N LEU A 50 -4.86 9.65 -22.82
CA LEU A 50 -6.28 9.77 -23.14
C LEU A 50 -7.07 10.64 -22.16
N LEU A 51 -6.60 10.75 -20.91
CA LEU A 51 -7.28 11.52 -19.87
C LEU A 51 -6.72 12.95 -19.80
N PRO A 52 -7.53 13.92 -19.33
CA PRO A 52 -7.05 15.29 -19.10
C PRO A 52 -5.86 15.28 -18.14
N LEU A 53 -4.91 16.20 -18.34
CA LEU A 53 -3.81 16.40 -17.41
C LEU A 53 -4.33 16.74 -16.02
N PRO A 54 -3.72 16.21 -14.95
CA PRO A 54 -4.05 16.63 -13.59
C PRO A 54 -3.87 18.14 -13.44
N ALA A 55 -4.79 18.80 -12.73
CA ALA A 55 -4.70 20.23 -12.51
C ALA A 55 -3.38 20.61 -11.81
N THR A 56 -2.85 21.79 -12.15
CA THR A 56 -1.52 22.25 -11.70
C THR A 56 -1.32 22.14 -10.17
N GLN A 57 -2.36 22.39 -9.40
CA GLN A 57 -2.33 22.32 -7.94
C GLN A 57 -2.01 20.92 -7.40
N SER A 58 -2.25 19.85 -8.17
CA SER A 58 -2.00 18.47 -7.76
C SER A 58 -0.55 18.01 -7.99
N TRP A 59 0.23 18.69 -8.84
CA TRP A 59 1.57 18.26 -9.22
C TRP A 59 2.57 18.22 -8.07
N MET A 60 2.45 19.15 -7.11
CA MET A 60 3.29 19.13 -5.90
C MET A 60 3.05 17.83 -5.10
N TYR A 61 1.79 17.40 -4.99
CA TYR A 61 1.43 16.14 -4.30
C TYR A 61 1.88 14.91 -5.08
N LEU A 62 1.74 14.92 -6.42
CA LEU A 62 2.24 13.87 -7.30
C LEU A 62 3.75 13.67 -7.15
N GLY A 63 4.53 14.72 -7.25
CA GLY A 63 5.99 14.68 -7.12
C GLY A 63 6.42 14.23 -5.71
N THR A 64 5.83 14.81 -4.67
CA THR A 64 6.11 14.43 -3.28
C THR A 64 5.76 12.97 -3.03
N SER A 65 4.59 12.51 -3.46
CA SER A 65 4.17 11.12 -3.28
C SER A 65 5.10 10.15 -4.01
N ALA A 66 5.47 10.42 -5.26
CA ALA A 66 6.36 9.56 -6.03
C ALA A 66 7.75 9.41 -5.37
N VAL A 67 8.34 10.50 -4.86
CA VAL A 67 9.61 10.46 -4.11
C VAL A 67 9.46 9.66 -2.83
N LEU A 68 8.39 9.88 -2.06
CA LEU A 68 8.14 9.15 -0.81
C LEU A 68 7.90 7.65 -1.06
N GLN A 69 7.29 7.26 -2.19
CA GLN A 69 7.11 5.87 -2.59
C GLN A 69 8.45 5.19 -2.93
N VAL A 70 9.39 5.91 -3.55
CA VAL A 70 10.76 5.41 -3.79
C VAL A 70 11.48 5.22 -2.45
N LEU A 71 11.45 6.22 -1.57
CA LEU A 71 12.05 6.13 -0.23
C LEU A 71 11.45 4.97 0.57
N TYR A 72 10.12 4.83 0.57
CA TYR A 72 9.44 3.67 1.15
C TYR A 72 10.01 2.35 0.64
N SER A 73 10.18 2.19 -0.68
CA SER A 73 10.67 0.95 -1.30
C SER A 73 12.10 0.62 -0.84
N ILE A 74 12.96 1.63 -0.74
CA ILE A 74 14.35 1.51 -0.26
C ILE A 74 14.37 1.15 1.23
N PHE A 75 13.63 1.89 2.07
CA PHE A 75 13.60 1.66 3.52
C PHE A 75 13.00 0.30 3.87
N LEU A 76 11.96 -0.13 3.16
CA LEU A 76 11.38 -1.46 3.32
C LEU A 76 12.39 -2.56 3.01
N ALA A 77 13.14 -2.43 1.92
CA ALA A 77 14.19 -3.39 1.57
C ALA A 77 15.27 -3.45 2.65
N HIS A 78 15.65 -2.30 3.25
CA HIS A 78 16.57 -2.24 4.37
C HIS A 78 15.99 -2.84 5.66
N ALA A 79 14.73 -2.55 5.99
CA ALA A 79 14.08 -3.09 7.19
C ALA A 79 14.10 -4.62 7.19
N TYR A 80 13.89 -5.24 6.03
CA TYR A 80 13.96 -6.70 5.87
C TYR A 80 15.38 -7.30 5.95
N ARG A 81 16.42 -6.48 5.83
CA ARG A 81 17.80 -6.95 6.08
C ARG A 81 18.12 -7.13 7.55
N TYR A 82 17.46 -6.35 8.41
CA TYR A 82 17.74 -6.30 9.86
C TYR A 82 16.64 -6.96 10.71
N GLY A 83 15.54 -7.40 10.11
CA GLY A 83 14.44 -8.02 10.84
C GLY A 83 13.67 -9.04 10.01
N GLU A 84 13.07 -10.00 10.69
CA GLU A 84 12.23 -11.00 10.06
C GLU A 84 10.97 -10.38 9.46
N LEU A 85 10.55 -10.91 8.30
CA LEU A 85 9.30 -10.50 7.63
C LEU A 85 8.10 -10.52 8.57
N GLY A 86 8.04 -11.56 9.41
CA GLY A 86 6.92 -11.74 10.35
C GLY A 86 6.85 -10.72 11.47
N GLN A 87 7.88 -9.88 11.66
CA GLN A 87 7.90 -8.76 12.60
C GLN A 87 7.79 -7.42 11.87
N VAL A 88 8.66 -7.19 10.90
CA VAL A 88 8.71 -5.91 10.14
C VAL A 88 7.37 -5.62 9.48
N TYR A 89 6.81 -6.60 8.79
CA TYR A 89 5.57 -6.40 8.03
C TYR A 89 4.37 -5.98 8.91
N PRO A 90 4.06 -6.65 10.04
CA PRO A 90 2.98 -6.21 10.92
C PRO A 90 3.22 -4.84 11.56
N ILE A 91 4.47 -4.50 11.90
CA ILE A 91 4.79 -3.18 12.46
C ILE A 91 4.51 -2.09 11.42
N VAL A 92 5.00 -2.26 10.17
CA VAL A 92 4.75 -1.30 9.10
C VAL A 92 3.24 -1.17 8.86
N ARG A 93 2.56 -2.27 8.59
CA ARG A 93 1.14 -2.27 8.18
C ARG A 93 0.20 -1.85 9.30
N GLY A 94 0.49 -2.24 10.55
CA GLY A 94 -0.34 -1.86 11.69
C GLY A 94 -0.17 -0.40 12.12
N SER A 95 0.96 0.24 11.80
CA SER A 95 1.19 1.65 12.15
C SER A 95 0.60 2.62 11.12
N VAL A 96 0.58 2.25 9.83
CA VAL A 96 0.19 3.14 8.74
C VAL A 96 -1.19 3.77 8.90
N PRO A 97 -2.31 3.06 9.18
CA PRO A 97 -3.61 3.69 9.22
C PRO A 97 -3.78 4.72 10.33
N LEU A 98 -3.12 4.53 11.49
CA LEU A 98 -3.10 5.53 12.57
C LEU A 98 -2.34 6.77 12.15
N MET A 99 -1.15 6.61 11.54
CA MET A 99 -0.35 7.73 11.04
C MET A 99 -1.08 8.49 9.93
N VAL A 100 -1.74 7.77 9.00
CA VAL A 100 -2.56 8.38 7.93
C VAL A 100 -3.76 9.12 8.51
N THR A 101 -4.42 8.55 9.52
CA THR A 101 -5.56 9.21 10.19
C THR A 101 -5.11 10.52 10.85
N SER A 102 -3.95 10.50 11.54
CA SER A 102 -3.35 11.70 12.13
C SER A 102 -2.94 12.72 11.05
N GLY A 103 -2.30 12.26 9.96
CA GLY A 103 -1.94 13.12 8.82
C GLY A 103 -3.16 13.76 8.17
N GLY A 104 -4.23 13.00 7.95
CA GLY A 104 -5.50 13.53 7.43
C GLY A 104 -6.16 14.56 8.34
N PHE A 105 -6.04 14.39 9.67
CA PHE A 105 -6.52 15.39 10.63
C PHE A 105 -5.68 16.66 10.59
N VAL A 106 -4.36 16.55 10.69
CA VAL A 106 -3.44 17.71 10.80
C VAL A 106 -3.33 18.47 9.49
N LEU A 107 -3.19 17.77 8.34
CA LEU A 107 -2.88 18.40 7.05
C LEU A 107 -4.13 18.70 6.20
N ALA A 108 -5.19 17.93 6.37
CA ALA A 108 -6.42 18.07 5.58
C ALA A 108 -7.65 18.44 6.42
N GLY A 109 -7.51 18.68 7.72
CA GLY A 109 -8.61 19.03 8.62
C GLY A 109 -9.71 17.95 8.73
N GLN A 110 -9.42 16.71 8.34
CA GLN A 110 -10.39 15.63 8.29
C GLN A 110 -10.69 15.08 9.69
N ARG A 111 -11.89 15.31 10.18
CA ARG A 111 -12.35 14.72 11.45
C ARG A 111 -12.93 13.32 11.21
N VAL A 112 -12.50 12.35 12.01
CA VAL A 112 -12.99 10.98 12.02
C VAL A 112 -13.93 10.80 13.22
N SER A 113 -15.08 10.12 13.03
CA SER A 113 -16.02 9.85 14.12
C SER A 113 -15.41 8.86 15.13
N GLY A 114 -15.87 8.90 16.39
CA GLY A 114 -15.38 8.01 17.45
C GLY A 114 -15.43 6.52 17.07
N PRO A 115 -16.56 5.99 16.57
CA PRO A 115 -16.65 4.60 16.14
C PRO A 115 -15.69 4.26 14.98
N ALA A 116 -15.48 5.18 14.01
CA ALA A 116 -14.52 4.95 12.95
C ALA A 116 -13.08 4.95 13.47
N LEU A 117 -12.74 5.83 14.42
CA LEU A 117 -11.42 5.83 15.07
C LEU A 117 -11.20 4.54 15.87
N PHE A 118 -12.23 4.05 16.57
CA PHE A 118 -12.18 2.76 17.24
C PHE A 118 -11.89 1.62 16.24
N GLY A 119 -12.58 1.61 15.09
CA GLY A 119 -12.34 0.64 14.02
C GLY A 119 -10.91 0.70 13.47
N VAL A 120 -10.38 1.89 13.21
CA VAL A 120 -8.97 2.09 12.80
C VAL A 120 -8.01 1.52 13.84
N THR A 121 -8.23 1.83 15.12
CA THR A 121 -7.37 1.37 16.23
C THR A 121 -7.42 -0.16 16.36
N LEU A 122 -8.62 -0.75 16.24
CA LEU A 122 -8.80 -2.20 16.31
C LEU A 122 -8.05 -2.93 15.19
N ILE A 123 -8.12 -2.40 13.96
CA ILE A 123 -7.35 -2.94 12.82
C ILE A 123 -5.85 -2.86 13.10
N CYS A 124 -5.37 -1.71 13.54
CA CYS A 124 -3.94 -1.49 13.79
C CYS A 124 -3.40 -2.40 14.87
N LEU A 125 -4.07 -2.47 16.03
CA LEU A 125 -3.66 -3.33 17.12
C LEU A 125 -3.77 -4.82 16.76
N GLY A 126 -4.82 -5.19 16.03
CA GLY A 126 -4.98 -6.55 15.49
C GLY A 126 -3.78 -6.95 14.64
N ILE A 127 -3.37 -6.12 13.69
CA ILE A 127 -2.24 -6.40 12.80
C ILE A 127 -0.92 -6.41 13.59
N MET A 128 -0.68 -5.42 14.45
CA MET A 128 0.54 -5.33 15.26
C MET A 128 0.69 -6.52 16.20
N SER A 129 -0.41 -7.12 16.65
CA SER A 129 -0.38 -8.34 17.48
C SER A 129 0.36 -9.50 16.80
N LEU A 130 0.42 -9.56 15.47
CA LEU A 130 1.20 -10.59 14.73
C LEU A 130 2.71 -10.48 14.97
N ALA A 131 3.22 -9.30 15.34
CA ALA A 131 4.62 -9.12 15.69
C ALA A 131 4.97 -9.65 17.10
N LEU A 132 3.98 -9.78 17.98
CA LEU A 132 4.19 -10.25 19.36
C LEU A 132 4.55 -11.74 19.40
N GLY A 133 5.42 -12.12 20.32
CA GLY A 133 5.76 -13.55 20.59
C GLY A 133 6.72 -14.17 19.56
N ARG A 134 7.34 -13.37 18.70
CA ARG A 134 8.52 -13.75 17.92
C ARG A 134 9.79 -13.25 18.62
N THR A 135 10.95 -13.71 18.17
CA THR A 135 12.25 -13.23 18.69
C THR A 135 12.24 -11.71 18.76
N ARG A 136 12.81 -11.14 19.84
CA ARG A 136 12.78 -9.67 20.04
C ARG A 136 13.38 -8.96 18.83
N ALA A 137 12.59 -8.13 18.17
CA ALA A 137 13.08 -7.27 17.10
C ALA A 137 14.17 -6.36 17.67
N GLY A 138 15.32 -6.31 17.03
CA GLY A 138 16.35 -5.33 17.39
C GLY A 138 15.78 -3.90 17.20
N ALA A 139 16.20 -2.97 18.07
CA ALA A 139 15.74 -1.57 17.99
C ALA A 139 15.90 -0.96 16.58
N LYS A 140 16.97 -1.32 15.86
CA LYS A 140 17.24 -0.89 14.49
C LYS A 140 16.15 -1.38 13.51
N SER A 141 15.72 -2.63 13.62
CA SER A 141 14.67 -3.19 12.78
C SER A 141 13.33 -2.49 13.02
N VAL A 142 12.98 -2.23 14.29
CA VAL A 142 11.75 -1.50 14.65
C VAL A 142 11.80 -0.07 14.13
N ALA A 143 12.92 0.65 14.31
CA ALA A 143 13.09 2.01 13.82
C ALA A 143 12.94 2.10 12.30
N LEU A 144 13.55 1.17 11.55
CA LEU A 144 13.40 1.10 10.08
C LEU A 144 11.98 0.76 9.66
N ALA A 145 11.29 -0.13 10.39
CA ALA A 145 9.88 -0.45 10.12
C ALA A 145 8.97 0.76 10.35
N LEU A 146 9.17 1.50 11.44
CA LEU A 146 8.40 2.72 11.73
C LEU A 146 8.72 3.85 10.74
N ALA A 147 9.99 4.04 10.35
CA ALA A 147 10.36 4.98 9.29
C ALA A 147 9.69 4.61 7.96
N THR A 148 9.69 3.32 7.61
CA THR A 148 8.96 2.81 6.42
C THR A 148 7.47 3.14 6.51
N ALA A 149 6.84 2.90 7.67
CA ALA A 149 5.43 3.22 7.90
C ALA A 149 5.15 4.74 7.77
N LEU A 150 6.06 5.57 8.23
CA LEU A 150 5.95 7.03 8.09
C LEU A 150 5.99 7.46 6.64
N PHE A 151 6.92 6.95 5.81
CA PHE A 151 6.93 7.23 4.38
C PHE A 151 5.64 6.80 3.69
N VAL A 152 5.11 5.61 4.05
CA VAL A 152 3.81 5.16 3.55
C VAL A 152 2.69 6.12 3.95
N ALA A 153 2.63 6.50 5.22
CA ALA A 153 1.60 7.41 5.71
C ALA A 153 1.67 8.79 5.05
N CYS A 154 2.88 9.31 4.85
CA CYS A 154 3.09 10.58 4.18
C CYS A 154 2.64 10.55 2.72
N TYR A 155 3.03 9.52 1.92
CA TYR A 155 2.59 9.48 0.54
C TYR A 155 1.08 9.22 0.41
N VAL A 156 0.49 8.34 1.24
CA VAL A 156 -0.96 8.10 1.22
C VAL A 156 -1.74 9.36 1.59
N THR A 157 -1.25 10.15 2.54
CA THR A 157 -1.87 11.43 2.92
C THR A 157 -1.73 12.45 1.78
N ALA A 158 -0.54 12.55 1.16
CA ALA A 158 -0.31 13.41 0.01
C ALA A 158 -1.23 13.04 -1.16
N ASP A 159 -1.38 11.75 -1.48
CA ASP A 159 -2.29 11.26 -2.50
C ASP A 159 -3.75 11.58 -2.18
N GLY A 160 -4.15 11.38 -0.94
CA GLY A 160 -5.52 11.67 -0.49
C GLY A 160 -5.89 13.15 -0.54
N ILE A 161 -4.91 14.05 -0.47
CA ILE A 161 -5.08 15.48 -0.68
C ILE A 161 -5.00 15.81 -2.18
N GLY A 162 -3.94 15.35 -2.83
CA GLY A 162 -3.60 15.68 -4.21
C GLY A 162 -4.64 15.22 -5.23
N VAL A 163 -5.22 14.02 -5.05
CA VAL A 163 -6.25 13.49 -5.95
C VAL A 163 -7.51 14.36 -5.99
N ARG A 164 -7.81 15.07 -4.91
CA ARG A 164 -8.98 15.97 -4.84
C ARG A 164 -8.79 17.25 -5.65
N PHE A 165 -7.54 17.68 -5.85
CA PHE A 165 -7.20 18.81 -6.70
C PHE A 165 -7.00 18.42 -8.16
N ALA A 166 -6.84 17.12 -8.46
CA ALA A 166 -6.46 16.66 -9.79
C ALA A 166 -7.56 16.78 -10.86
N GLY A 167 -8.82 16.88 -10.43
CA GLY A 167 -9.98 16.87 -11.33
C GLY A 167 -10.36 15.49 -11.84
N ASN A 168 -9.40 14.57 -12.01
CA ASN A 168 -9.63 13.19 -12.42
C ASN A 168 -8.71 12.23 -11.66
N ALA A 169 -9.30 11.30 -10.89
CA ALA A 169 -8.56 10.37 -10.04
C ALA A 169 -7.73 9.35 -10.84
N GLN A 170 -8.19 8.93 -12.01
CA GLN A 170 -7.48 7.97 -12.85
C GLN A 170 -6.28 8.63 -13.54
N SER A 171 -6.43 9.89 -13.96
CA SER A 171 -5.32 10.69 -14.46
C SER A 171 -4.25 10.88 -13.37
N TYR A 172 -4.65 11.21 -12.13
CA TYR A 172 -3.75 11.30 -10.99
C TYR A 172 -2.97 10.01 -10.78
N ALA A 173 -3.67 8.86 -10.76
CA ALA A 173 -3.04 7.54 -10.60
C ALA A 173 -2.07 7.22 -11.75
N ALA A 174 -2.41 7.55 -12.98
CA ALA A 174 -1.54 7.33 -14.14
C ALA A 174 -0.25 8.15 -14.04
N TRP A 175 -0.34 9.44 -13.73
CA TRP A 175 0.82 10.31 -13.61
C TRP A 175 1.73 9.96 -12.44
N ILE A 176 1.19 9.50 -11.31
CA ILE A 176 2.01 8.96 -10.22
C ILE A 176 2.86 7.78 -10.70
N PHE A 177 2.28 6.84 -11.45
CA PHE A 177 3.02 5.68 -11.92
C PHE A 177 4.03 6.01 -13.02
N LEU A 178 3.80 7.04 -13.82
CA LEU A 178 4.81 7.54 -14.76
C LEU A 178 6.02 8.12 -14.02
N ILE A 179 5.78 8.96 -13.01
CA ILE A 179 6.86 9.59 -12.23
C ILE A 179 7.59 8.53 -11.38
N TYR A 180 6.85 7.70 -10.65
CA TYR A 180 7.41 6.62 -9.83
C TYR A 180 8.18 5.61 -10.68
N GLY A 181 7.63 5.25 -11.85
CA GLY A 181 8.24 4.32 -12.78
C GLY A 181 9.50 4.84 -13.47
N ALA A 182 9.71 6.16 -13.50
CA ALA A 182 10.98 6.76 -13.88
C ALA A 182 11.96 6.82 -12.71
N LEU A 183 11.50 7.20 -11.52
CA LEU A 183 12.35 7.42 -10.36
C LEU A 183 12.87 6.10 -9.73
N LEU A 184 12.03 5.06 -9.64
CA LEU A 184 12.43 3.81 -8.97
C LEU A 184 13.51 3.04 -9.74
N PRO A 185 13.44 2.83 -11.06
CA PRO A 185 14.53 2.24 -11.82
C PRO A 185 15.81 3.07 -11.76
N LEU A 186 15.71 4.40 -11.80
CA LEU A 186 16.86 5.29 -11.62
C LEU A 186 17.51 5.09 -10.23
N ALA A 187 16.72 5.06 -9.18
CA ALA A 187 17.21 4.77 -7.83
C ALA A 187 17.84 3.38 -7.73
N PHE A 188 17.25 2.37 -8.39
CA PHE A 188 17.82 1.02 -8.45
C PHE A 188 19.19 1.03 -9.13
N LEU A 189 19.32 1.69 -10.28
CA LEU A 189 20.58 1.82 -11.01
C LEU A 189 21.66 2.51 -10.19
N LEU A 190 21.33 3.57 -9.48
CA LEU A 190 22.26 4.28 -8.58
C LEU A 190 22.72 3.42 -7.40
N LEU A 191 21.84 2.54 -6.87
CA LEU A 191 22.13 1.69 -5.72
C LEU A 191 22.84 0.38 -6.08
N ARG A 192 22.60 -0.16 -7.29
CA ARG A 192 23.04 -1.50 -7.70
C ARG A 192 23.93 -1.51 -8.95
N GLY A 193 24.07 -0.39 -9.65
CA GLY A 193 24.92 -0.23 -10.83
C GLY A 193 24.37 -0.82 -12.13
N GLY A 194 23.30 -1.60 -12.08
CA GLY A 194 22.68 -2.21 -13.26
C GLY A 194 21.44 -3.03 -12.92
N ILE A 195 20.57 -3.21 -13.89
CA ILE A 195 19.39 -4.09 -13.78
C ILE A 195 19.41 -5.09 -14.94
N THR A 196 19.32 -6.37 -14.61
CA THR A 196 19.16 -7.44 -15.60
C THR A 196 17.72 -7.92 -15.55
N VAL A 197 17.02 -7.85 -16.67
CA VAL A 197 15.63 -8.31 -16.81
C VAL A 197 15.56 -9.25 -18.01
N ASP A 198 15.35 -10.54 -17.74
CA ASP A 198 15.03 -11.51 -18.78
C ASP A 198 13.51 -11.67 -18.85
N PRO A 199 12.84 -11.26 -19.95
CA PRO A 199 11.38 -11.29 -20.06
C PRO A 199 10.80 -12.70 -20.09
N ARG A 200 11.64 -13.74 -20.23
CA ARG A 200 11.19 -15.13 -20.31
C ARG A 200 11.17 -15.84 -18.95
N THR A 201 11.77 -15.25 -17.93
CA THR A 201 11.80 -15.89 -16.61
C THR A 201 10.45 -15.82 -15.91
N PRO A 202 10.06 -16.86 -15.15
CA PRO A 202 8.83 -16.85 -14.37
C PRO A 202 8.77 -15.69 -13.36
N GLU A 203 9.93 -15.28 -12.81
CA GLU A 203 10.05 -14.16 -11.89
C GLU A 203 9.68 -12.83 -12.54
N THR A 204 10.20 -12.58 -13.75
CA THR A 204 9.85 -11.38 -14.54
C THR A 204 8.37 -11.36 -14.90
N LEU A 205 7.83 -12.50 -15.37
CA LEU A 205 6.40 -12.60 -15.70
C LEU A 205 5.51 -12.35 -14.49
N LYS A 206 5.86 -12.91 -13.32
CA LYS A 206 5.15 -12.65 -12.05
C LYS A 206 5.24 -11.18 -11.65
N ALA A 207 6.41 -10.56 -11.78
CA ALA A 207 6.58 -9.14 -11.45
C ALA A 207 5.76 -8.25 -12.40
N MET A 208 5.77 -8.52 -13.70
CA MET A 208 4.98 -7.79 -14.69
C MET A 208 3.48 -7.94 -14.43
N ALA A 209 2.98 -9.16 -14.23
CA ALA A 209 1.58 -9.40 -13.86
C ALA A 209 1.19 -8.70 -12.56
N GLY A 210 2.07 -8.78 -11.54
CA GLY A 210 1.92 -8.06 -10.29
C GLY A 210 1.83 -6.54 -10.48
N GLY A 211 2.59 -5.99 -11.42
CA GLY A 211 2.55 -4.57 -11.78
C GLY A 211 1.20 -4.15 -12.37
N PHE A 212 0.65 -4.89 -13.33
CA PHE A 212 -0.69 -4.62 -13.87
C PHE A 212 -1.78 -4.69 -12.78
N ILE A 213 -1.73 -5.72 -11.92
CA ILE A 213 -2.67 -5.84 -10.78
C ILE A 213 -2.49 -4.68 -9.81
N SER A 214 -1.25 -4.26 -9.54
CA SER A 214 -0.94 -3.11 -8.69
C SER A 214 -1.49 -1.81 -9.25
N PHE A 215 -1.40 -1.59 -10.57
CA PHE A 215 -1.98 -0.43 -11.25
C PHE A 215 -3.50 -0.36 -11.03
N LEU A 216 -4.21 -1.46 -11.25
CA LEU A 216 -5.65 -1.53 -11.01
C LEU A 216 -6.02 -1.30 -9.53
N SER A 217 -5.26 -1.93 -8.62
CA SER A 217 -5.43 -1.74 -7.18
C SER A 217 -5.28 -0.29 -6.76
N TYR A 218 -4.25 0.39 -7.28
CA TYR A 218 -3.99 1.78 -6.95
C TYR A 218 -5.01 2.73 -7.58
N GLY A 219 -5.44 2.49 -8.82
CA GLY A 219 -6.50 3.24 -9.47
C GLY A 219 -7.82 3.17 -8.69
N ALA A 220 -8.17 2.00 -8.15
CA ALA A 220 -9.35 1.85 -7.31
C ALA A 220 -9.21 2.60 -5.97
N ILE A 221 -8.03 2.55 -5.33
CA ILE A 221 -7.82 3.25 -4.05
C ILE A 221 -7.78 4.77 -4.23
N THR A 222 -7.18 5.29 -5.31
CA THR A 222 -7.18 6.73 -5.61
C THR A 222 -8.58 7.25 -5.89
N ALA A 223 -9.41 6.49 -6.60
CA ALA A 223 -10.83 6.81 -6.78
C ALA A 223 -11.59 6.86 -5.43
N ALA A 224 -11.31 5.93 -4.52
CA ALA A 224 -11.88 5.95 -3.17
C ALA A 224 -11.40 7.17 -2.37
N LEU A 225 -10.11 7.52 -2.44
CA LEU A 225 -9.51 8.67 -1.74
C LEU A 225 -10.06 10.01 -2.24
N ALA A 226 -10.44 10.10 -3.51
CA ALA A 226 -11.10 11.29 -4.05
C ALA A 226 -12.48 11.52 -3.41
N LEU A 227 -13.16 10.46 -2.98
CA LEU A 227 -14.55 10.49 -2.51
C LEU A 227 -14.69 10.38 -0.98
N GLY A 228 -13.66 9.94 -0.27
CA GLY A 228 -13.75 9.64 1.17
C GLY A 228 -12.60 10.15 2.01
N LYS A 229 -12.66 9.91 3.32
CA LYS A 229 -11.63 10.31 4.28
C LYS A 229 -10.42 9.36 4.21
N VAL A 230 -9.21 9.92 4.21
CA VAL A 230 -7.96 9.16 3.98
C VAL A 230 -7.71 8.09 5.04
N GLY A 231 -7.89 8.43 6.33
CA GLY A 231 -7.65 7.51 7.45
C GLY A 231 -8.52 6.25 7.41
N PRO A 232 -9.86 6.36 7.40
CA PRO A 232 -10.76 5.21 7.29
C PRO A 232 -10.52 4.36 6.04
N ILE A 233 -10.24 4.97 4.87
CA ILE A 233 -9.92 4.25 3.63
C ILE A 233 -8.62 3.49 3.78
N SER A 234 -7.58 4.12 4.35
CA SER A 234 -6.31 3.46 4.62
C SER A 234 -6.48 2.24 5.54
N ALA A 235 -7.27 2.39 6.61
CA ALA A 235 -7.55 1.28 7.52
C ALA A 235 -8.37 0.16 6.85
N LEU A 236 -9.41 0.51 6.09
CA LEU A 236 -10.23 -0.47 5.37
C LEU A 236 -9.41 -1.25 4.33
N ARG A 237 -8.41 -0.62 3.70
CA ARG A 237 -7.46 -1.29 2.79
C ARG A 237 -6.66 -2.41 3.48
N GLU A 238 -6.49 -2.36 4.80
CA GLU A 238 -5.80 -3.42 5.55
C GLU A 238 -6.59 -4.73 5.61
N THR A 239 -7.86 -4.76 5.19
CA THR A 239 -8.59 -6.02 4.93
C THR A 239 -7.88 -6.91 3.90
N SER A 240 -6.92 -6.36 3.15
CA SER A 240 -6.00 -7.14 2.30
C SER A 240 -5.30 -8.29 3.05
N ILE A 241 -5.13 -8.18 4.38
CA ILE A 241 -4.59 -9.25 5.22
C ILE A 241 -5.55 -10.44 5.28
N VAL A 242 -6.86 -10.18 5.34
CA VAL A 242 -7.90 -11.21 5.32
C VAL A 242 -7.90 -11.92 3.96
N PHE A 243 -7.88 -11.14 2.85
CA PHE A 243 -7.77 -11.70 1.51
C PHE A 243 -6.48 -12.51 1.32
N SER A 244 -5.34 -12.03 1.83
CA SER A 244 -4.07 -12.76 1.79
C SER A 244 -4.13 -14.09 2.57
N ALA A 245 -4.82 -14.12 3.71
CA ALA A 245 -5.00 -15.34 4.49
C ALA A 245 -5.89 -16.36 3.76
N LEU A 246 -6.96 -15.89 3.12
CA LEU A 246 -7.85 -16.72 2.29
C LEU A 246 -7.11 -17.28 1.08
N LEU A 247 -6.36 -16.45 0.35
CA LEU A 247 -5.55 -16.90 -0.80
C LEU A 247 -4.51 -17.94 -0.39
N ALA A 248 -3.81 -17.74 0.73
CA ALA A 248 -2.84 -18.71 1.25
C ALA A 248 -3.52 -20.04 1.60
N ARG A 249 -4.72 -20.01 2.19
CA ARG A 249 -5.48 -21.21 2.50
C ARG A 249 -5.97 -21.93 1.24
N MET A 250 -6.51 -21.19 0.27
CA MET A 250 -7.14 -21.77 -0.93
C MET A 250 -6.13 -22.26 -1.97
N LEU A 251 -5.04 -21.47 -2.18
CA LEU A 251 -4.07 -21.76 -3.26
C LEU A 251 -2.86 -22.57 -2.78
N LEU A 252 -2.45 -22.40 -1.50
CA LEU A 252 -1.25 -23.02 -0.96
C LEU A 252 -1.57 -24.11 0.07
N GLY A 253 -2.84 -24.31 0.42
CA GLY A 253 -3.24 -25.27 1.45
C GLY A 253 -2.71 -24.95 2.86
N GLU A 254 -2.21 -23.72 3.10
CA GLU A 254 -1.65 -23.33 4.39
C GLU A 254 -2.71 -23.37 5.50
N ALA A 255 -2.37 -23.98 6.64
CA ALA A 255 -3.22 -23.93 7.81
C ALA A 255 -3.25 -22.54 8.43
N LEU A 256 -4.44 -22.01 8.69
CA LEU A 256 -4.60 -20.76 9.39
C LEU A 256 -4.33 -20.96 10.88
N THR A 257 -3.29 -20.33 11.40
CA THR A 257 -3.01 -20.36 12.84
C THR A 257 -4.10 -19.59 13.62
N ARG A 258 -4.37 -19.98 14.86
CA ARG A 258 -5.34 -19.28 15.74
C ARG A 258 -5.10 -17.77 15.79
N ARG A 259 -3.83 -17.35 15.82
CA ARG A 259 -3.44 -15.94 15.82
C ARG A 259 -3.85 -15.24 14.52
N ARG A 260 -3.62 -15.85 13.35
CA ARG A 260 -4.07 -15.28 12.05
C ARG A 260 -5.59 -15.16 12.00
N ILE A 261 -6.33 -16.14 12.52
CA ILE A 261 -7.81 -16.08 12.58
C ILE A 261 -8.27 -14.91 13.47
N LEU A 262 -7.69 -14.73 14.66
CA LEU A 262 -8.04 -13.62 15.56
C LEU A 262 -7.75 -12.25 14.91
N VAL A 263 -6.64 -12.13 14.19
CA VAL A 263 -6.34 -10.89 13.46
C VAL A 263 -7.34 -10.65 12.32
N CYS A 264 -7.70 -11.68 11.56
CA CYS A 264 -8.74 -11.55 10.53
C CYS A 264 -10.08 -11.11 11.14
N ILE A 265 -10.47 -11.64 12.28
CA ILE A 265 -11.67 -11.22 13.01
C ILE A 265 -11.56 -9.75 13.45
N ALA A 266 -10.45 -9.35 14.08
CA ALA A 266 -10.24 -7.97 14.52
C ALA A 266 -10.28 -6.98 13.34
N VAL A 267 -9.63 -7.32 12.21
CA VAL A 267 -9.64 -6.50 10.99
C VAL A 267 -11.04 -6.41 10.40
N THR A 268 -11.79 -7.50 10.36
CA THR A 268 -13.17 -7.51 9.84
C THR A 268 -14.09 -6.68 10.73
N LEU A 269 -14.03 -6.85 12.05
CA LEU A 269 -14.82 -6.05 12.99
C LEU A 269 -14.49 -4.56 12.91
N GLY A 270 -13.19 -4.23 12.82
CA GLY A 270 -12.77 -2.85 12.62
C GLY A 270 -13.28 -2.25 11.30
N ALA A 271 -13.27 -3.02 10.22
CA ALA A 271 -13.83 -2.61 8.92
C ALA A 271 -15.35 -2.37 9.01
N VAL A 272 -16.07 -3.24 9.71
CA VAL A 272 -17.51 -3.07 9.99
C VAL A 272 -17.77 -1.78 10.79
N CYS A 273 -17.00 -1.53 11.86
CA CYS A 273 -17.12 -0.29 12.64
C CYS A 273 -16.90 0.95 11.78
N ILE A 274 -15.91 0.93 10.87
CA ILE A 274 -15.64 2.03 9.94
C ILE A 274 -16.81 2.21 8.95
N GLY A 275 -17.37 1.12 8.45
CA GLY A 275 -18.48 1.14 7.51
C GLY A 275 -19.76 1.75 8.10
N TYR A 276 -20.10 1.38 9.33
CA TYR A 276 -21.30 1.88 10.03
C TYR A 276 -21.14 3.30 10.59
N ALA A 277 -19.93 3.75 10.86
CA ALA A 277 -19.65 5.03 11.52
C ALA A 277 -19.58 6.24 10.57
N SER A 278 -19.90 6.05 9.30
CA SER A 278 -19.63 7.04 8.25
C SER A 278 -20.90 7.54 7.60
#